data_aa7d6f60745ffc3b3ccb3bce65226fa4
#
_entry.id   aa7d6f60745ffc3b3ccb3bce65226fa4
#
_cell.length_a   1.000
_cell.length_b   1.000
_cell.length_c   1.000
_cell.angle_alpha   90.00
_cell.angle_beta   90.00
_cell.angle_gamma   90.00
#
_symmetry.space_group_name_H-M   'P 1'
#
loop_
_entity.id
_entity.type
_entity.pdbx_description
1 polymer ?
#
loop_
_entity_poly.entity_id
_entity_poly.type
_entity_poly.pdbx_seq_one_letter_code
_entity_poly.pdbx_strand_id
1 'polypeptide(L)'
;MKKILLIMMAMFAFGLQNVNAQDKPIKIVTGHPDFSLKITRCVASGKNVVLDMVVTNLSDNDVECFKVHGSSYATKVYDDQGNIYDSDIDVKIANKQYTTGTIEIKLVAGIPTKYSLMIANVSQKAQYLVLVEPDIYVPAWKTVNSTVKIRNVPITRE
;
A
#
# COMPACT_ATOMS: atom_id res chain seq x y z
N MET A 1 -7.96 29.15 49.70
CA MET A 1 -6.84 28.53 48.99
C MET A 1 -7.16 27.11 48.42
N LYS A 2 -8.15 26.38 48.95
CA LYS A 2 -8.51 25.03 48.41
C LYS A 2 -9.29 25.01 47.07
N LYS A 3 -9.95 26.12 46.73
CA LYS A 3 -10.73 26.21 45.47
C LYS A 3 -9.91 26.53 44.20
N ILE A 4 -8.71 27.09 44.37
CA ILE A 4 -7.83 27.40 43.23
C ILE A 4 -7.10 26.15 42.72
N LEU A 5 -6.83 25.21 43.63
CA LEU A 5 -6.14 23.92 43.26
C LEU A 5 -7.04 23.03 42.39
N LEU A 6 -8.37 23.09 42.59
CA LEU A 6 -9.31 22.26 41.82
C LEU A 6 -9.46 22.74 40.37
N ILE A 7 -9.32 24.03 40.14
CA ILE A 7 -9.43 24.63 38.79
C ILE A 7 -8.18 24.37 37.97
N MET A 8 -6.98 24.30 38.60
CA MET A 8 -5.75 23.91 37.91
C MET A 8 -5.72 22.42 37.49
N MET A 9 -6.32 21.53 38.27
CA MET A 9 -6.41 20.11 37.88
C MET A 9 -7.38 19.88 36.72
N ALA A 10 -8.43 20.70 36.58
CA ALA A 10 -9.38 20.59 35.48
C ALA A 10 -8.81 21.05 34.13
N MET A 11 -7.84 21.97 34.12
CA MET A 11 -7.20 22.40 32.88
C MET A 11 -6.17 21.43 32.32
N PHE A 12 -5.64 20.54 33.15
CA PHE A 12 -4.71 19.48 32.67
C PHE A 12 -5.43 18.30 31.99
N ALA A 13 -6.73 18.12 32.25
CA ALA A 13 -7.49 17.01 31.67
C ALA A 13 -7.99 17.25 30.24
N PHE A 14 -7.96 18.49 29.75
CA PHE A 14 -8.41 18.85 28.40
C PHE A 14 -7.26 19.08 27.40
N GLY A 15 -6.01 18.97 27.81
CA GLY A 15 -4.82 19.25 26.99
C GLY A 15 -4.27 18.09 26.19
N LEU A 16 -4.88 16.90 26.23
CA LEU A 16 -4.37 15.71 25.55
C LEU A 16 -5.24 15.28 24.35
N GLN A 17 -5.94 16.20 23.72
CA GLN A 17 -6.65 15.92 22.50
C GLN A 17 -5.95 16.62 21.33
N ASN A 18 -5.63 15.78 20.34
CA ASN A 18 -5.03 16.11 19.06
C ASN A 18 -3.50 16.29 19.07
N VAL A 19 -2.80 15.18 19.30
CA VAL A 19 -1.64 14.93 18.47
C VAL A 19 -2.22 14.75 17.05
N ASN A 20 -2.23 15.83 16.27
CA ASN A 20 -2.44 15.74 14.84
C ASN A 20 -1.44 14.68 14.34
N ALA A 21 -1.94 13.53 13.97
CA ALA A 21 -1.15 12.59 13.19
C ALA A 21 -0.81 13.35 11.93
N GLN A 22 0.41 13.89 11.89
CA GLN A 22 0.90 14.66 10.77
C GLN A 22 0.87 13.70 9.60
N ASP A 23 0.00 13.93 8.62
CA ASP A 23 -0.18 13.08 7.45
C ASP A 23 1.18 12.89 6.79
N LYS A 24 1.77 11.71 7.01
CA LYS A 24 3.07 11.39 6.42
C LYS A 24 2.87 11.29 4.91
N PRO A 25 3.67 11.98 4.11
CA PRO A 25 3.50 11.90 2.65
C PRO A 25 3.71 10.46 2.16
N ILE A 26 2.88 10.06 1.20
CA ILE A 26 3.06 8.78 0.51
C ILE A 26 4.40 8.81 -0.22
N LYS A 27 5.21 7.78 -0.04
CA LYS A 27 6.50 7.62 -0.73
C LYS A 27 6.49 6.33 -1.52
N ILE A 28 6.85 6.42 -2.81
CA ILE A 28 6.92 5.29 -3.72
C ILE A 28 8.33 5.19 -4.28
N VAL A 29 8.92 4.01 -4.17
CA VAL A 29 10.20 3.65 -4.80
C VAL A 29 9.91 2.53 -5.78
N THR A 30 10.25 2.72 -7.04
CA THR A 30 9.98 1.75 -8.12
C THR A 30 11.20 0.97 -8.57
N GLY A 31 12.41 1.46 -8.25
CA GLY A 31 13.66 0.80 -8.61
C GLY A 31 14.11 0.97 -10.07
N HIS A 32 13.27 1.52 -10.95
CA HIS A 32 13.60 1.77 -12.36
C HIS A 32 12.97 3.07 -12.85
N PRO A 33 13.69 3.92 -13.61
CA PRO A 33 13.18 5.21 -14.08
C PRO A 33 11.97 5.07 -15.03
N ASP A 34 11.94 4.02 -15.84
CA ASP A 34 10.85 3.79 -16.80
C ASP A 34 9.64 3.05 -16.20
N PHE A 35 9.69 2.71 -14.91
CA PHE A 35 8.58 2.09 -14.20
C PHE A 35 7.89 3.11 -13.29
N SER A 36 6.67 3.48 -13.64
CA SER A 36 5.82 4.35 -12.82
C SER A 36 4.76 3.53 -12.09
N LEU A 37 4.59 3.83 -10.81
CA LEU A 37 3.51 3.30 -9.99
C LEU A 37 2.81 4.47 -9.28
N LYS A 38 1.49 4.54 -9.37
CA LYS A 38 0.67 5.58 -8.74
C LYS A 38 -0.47 4.93 -7.95
N ILE A 39 -0.66 5.34 -6.70
CA ILE A 39 -1.82 4.94 -5.90
C ILE A 39 -3.02 5.75 -6.35
N THR A 40 -4.14 5.08 -6.52
CA THR A 40 -5.43 5.70 -6.88
C THR A 40 -6.44 5.63 -5.73
N ARG A 41 -6.38 4.58 -4.91
CA ARG A 41 -7.30 4.38 -3.79
C ARG A 41 -6.74 3.39 -2.79
N CYS A 42 -7.03 3.60 -1.49
CA CYS A 42 -6.85 2.59 -0.44
C CYS A 42 -8.06 2.64 0.48
N VAL A 43 -8.94 1.64 0.39
CA VAL A 43 -10.23 1.63 1.08
C VAL A 43 -10.41 0.32 1.84
N ALA A 44 -10.90 0.44 3.07
CA ALA A 44 -11.28 -0.70 3.89
C ALA A 44 -12.79 -0.89 3.90
N SER A 45 -13.23 -2.11 3.69
CA SER A 45 -14.58 -2.58 3.95
C SER A 45 -14.52 -3.69 5.00
N GLY A 46 -14.94 -3.39 6.22
CA GLY A 46 -14.75 -4.27 7.36
C GLY A 46 -13.27 -4.52 7.65
N LYS A 47 -12.85 -5.79 7.54
CA LYS A 47 -11.45 -6.21 7.72
C LYS A 47 -10.65 -6.33 6.42
N ASN A 48 -11.26 -6.11 5.28
CA ASN A 48 -10.60 -6.21 3.99
C ASN A 48 -10.18 -4.82 3.50
N VAL A 49 -8.94 -4.70 3.06
CA VAL A 49 -8.41 -3.47 2.47
C VAL A 49 -8.08 -3.71 1.01
N VAL A 50 -8.55 -2.81 0.15
CA VAL A 50 -8.19 -2.79 -1.27
C VAL A 50 -7.30 -1.60 -1.53
N LEU A 51 -6.09 -1.88 -2.02
CA LEU A 51 -5.14 -0.89 -2.48
C LEU A 51 -5.11 -0.91 -4.01
N ASP A 52 -5.70 0.11 -4.62
CA ASP A 52 -5.75 0.28 -6.07
C ASP A 52 -4.62 1.19 -6.55
N MET A 53 -3.97 0.74 -7.60
CA MET A 53 -2.80 1.38 -8.19
C MET A 53 -2.89 1.38 -9.71
N VAL A 54 -2.07 2.20 -10.33
CA VAL A 54 -1.81 2.19 -11.76
C VAL A 54 -0.32 2.03 -11.99
N VAL A 55 0.06 1.05 -12.78
CA VAL A 55 1.42 0.86 -13.27
C VAL A 55 1.52 1.32 -14.72
N THR A 56 2.63 1.96 -15.07
CA THR A 56 2.87 2.45 -16.44
C THR A 56 4.32 2.20 -16.81
N ASN A 57 4.50 1.63 -17.99
CA ASN A 57 5.79 1.55 -18.66
C ASN A 57 6.05 2.88 -19.39
N LEU A 58 7.04 3.63 -18.95
CA LEU A 58 7.41 4.94 -19.49
C LEU A 58 8.46 4.85 -20.61
N SER A 59 8.99 3.65 -20.90
CA SER A 59 9.95 3.45 -22.01
C SER A 59 9.23 3.46 -23.35
N ASP A 60 10.00 3.60 -24.41
CA ASP A 60 9.49 3.56 -25.81
C ASP A 60 9.17 2.13 -26.29
N ASN A 61 9.58 1.10 -25.54
CA ASN A 61 9.39 -0.29 -25.92
C ASN A 61 8.46 -1.01 -24.95
N ASP A 62 7.67 -1.93 -25.50
CA ASP A 62 6.82 -2.80 -24.67
C ASP A 62 7.66 -3.71 -23.77
N VAL A 63 7.16 -3.96 -22.57
CA VAL A 63 7.69 -4.98 -21.67
C VAL A 63 6.87 -6.24 -21.82
N GLU A 64 7.45 -7.26 -22.45
CA GLU A 64 6.74 -8.49 -22.81
C GLU A 64 6.37 -9.34 -21.58
N CYS A 65 7.19 -9.28 -20.53
CA CYS A 65 6.99 -10.07 -19.32
C CYS A 65 6.99 -9.17 -18.08
N PHE A 66 5.82 -8.88 -17.59
CA PHE A 66 5.59 -8.23 -16.30
C PHE A 66 4.81 -9.18 -15.41
N LYS A 67 5.41 -9.61 -14.31
CA LYS A 67 4.82 -10.57 -13.38
C LYS A 67 4.50 -9.92 -12.05
N VAL A 68 3.34 -10.26 -11.51
CA VAL A 68 2.94 -9.91 -10.14
C VAL A 68 2.55 -11.18 -9.40
N HIS A 69 2.90 -11.24 -8.13
CA HIS A 69 2.65 -12.40 -7.28
C HIS A 69 1.78 -12.01 -6.08
N GLY A 70 0.88 -12.91 -5.70
CA GLY A 70 0.10 -12.79 -4.47
C GLY A 70 0.87 -13.26 -3.23
N SER A 71 0.12 -13.57 -2.18
CA SER A 71 0.66 -13.92 -0.87
C SER A 71 1.54 -15.18 -0.81
N SER A 72 1.47 -16.05 -1.80
CA SER A 72 2.29 -17.27 -1.83
C SER A 72 3.78 -17.02 -2.08
N TYR A 73 4.16 -15.77 -2.31
CA TYR A 73 5.53 -15.37 -2.64
C TYR A 73 6.04 -14.32 -1.67
N ALA A 74 6.47 -13.16 -2.16
CA ALA A 74 7.16 -12.17 -1.35
C ALA A 74 6.36 -10.88 -1.10
N THR A 75 5.10 -10.80 -1.58
CA THR A 75 4.24 -9.63 -1.28
C THR A 75 3.99 -9.54 0.22
N LYS A 76 4.35 -8.39 0.82
CA LYS A 76 4.17 -8.13 2.25
C LYS A 76 3.58 -6.75 2.46
N VAL A 77 2.72 -6.66 3.47
CA VAL A 77 2.09 -5.41 3.88
C VAL A 77 2.22 -5.26 5.39
N TYR A 78 2.52 -4.06 5.85
CA TYR A 78 2.69 -3.71 7.26
C TYR A 78 1.76 -2.55 7.59
N ASP A 79 1.03 -2.64 8.70
CA ASP A 79 0.19 -1.56 9.18
C ASP A 79 0.84 -0.75 10.32
N ASP A 80 0.19 0.33 10.72
CA ASP A 80 0.62 1.21 11.81
C ASP A 80 0.35 0.64 13.22
N GLN A 81 -0.26 -0.53 13.31
CA GLN A 81 -0.42 -1.29 14.57
C GLN A 81 0.68 -2.33 14.77
N GLY A 82 1.61 -2.46 13.81
CA GLY A 82 2.70 -3.42 13.85
C GLY A 82 2.35 -4.81 13.31
N ASN A 83 1.20 -4.97 12.67
CA ASN A 83 0.84 -6.24 12.04
C ASN A 83 1.52 -6.39 10.68
N ILE A 84 1.80 -7.65 10.33
CA ILE A 84 2.37 -8.06 9.04
C ILE A 84 1.36 -8.96 8.35
N TYR A 85 1.08 -8.65 7.10
CA TYR A 85 0.21 -9.41 6.21
C TYR A 85 1.07 -9.97 5.09
N ASP A 86 1.27 -11.27 5.05
CA ASP A 86 2.03 -12.03 4.04
C ASP A 86 1.29 -13.26 3.55
N SER A 87 0.08 -13.47 4.06
CA SER A 87 -0.91 -14.45 3.61
C SER A 87 -2.21 -13.74 3.24
N ASP A 88 -3.08 -14.42 2.49
CA ASP A 88 -4.40 -13.93 2.11
C ASP A 88 -4.38 -12.55 1.40
N ILE A 89 -3.38 -12.36 0.54
CA ILE A 89 -3.28 -11.18 -0.34
C ILE A 89 -3.58 -11.62 -1.77
N ASP A 90 -4.72 -11.17 -2.28
CA ASP A 90 -5.07 -11.36 -3.69
C ASP A 90 -4.47 -10.25 -4.54
N VAL A 91 -3.99 -10.63 -5.72
CA VAL A 91 -3.54 -9.68 -6.74
C VAL A 91 -4.48 -9.65 -7.91
N LYS A 92 -4.71 -8.44 -8.41
CA LYS A 92 -5.45 -8.22 -9.66
C LYS A 92 -4.66 -7.25 -10.53
N ILE A 93 -4.45 -7.63 -11.79
CA ILE A 93 -3.85 -6.74 -12.78
C ILE A 93 -4.60 -6.83 -14.10
N ALA A 94 -4.94 -5.67 -14.67
CA ALA A 94 -5.86 -5.57 -15.80
C ALA A 94 -7.18 -6.31 -15.49
N ASN A 95 -7.49 -7.35 -16.23
CA ASN A 95 -8.70 -8.20 -16.05
C ASN A 95 -8.40 -9.56 -15.42
N LYS A 96 -7.16 -9.82 -14.99
CA LYS A 96 -6.73 -11.09 -14.37
C LYS A 96 -6.66 -10.93 -12.85
N GLN A 97 -7.12 -11.94 -12.12
CA GLN A 97 -7.09 -11.98 -10.66
C GLN A 97 -6.69 -13.37 -10.17
N TYR A 98 -5.81 -13.43 -9.16
CA TYR A 98 -5.42 -14.67 -8.49
C TYR A 98 -5.17 -14.44 -6.99
N THR A 99 -5.52 -15.43 -6.19
CA THR A 99 -5.22 -15.48 -4.76
C THR A 99 -3.83 -16.03 -4.52
N THR A 100 -3.48 -17.13 -5.17
CA THR A 100 -2.18 -17.79 -5.07
C THR A 100 -1.65 -18.02 -6.47
N GLY A 101 -0.48 -17.49 -6.77
CA GLY A 101 0.14 -17.71 -8.07
C GLY A 101 0.69 -16.44 -8.70
N THR A 102 1.05 -16.56 -9.94
CA THR A 102 1.67 -15.51 -10.75
C THR A 102 0.72 -15.07 -11.85
N ILE A 103 0.53 -13.76 -11.98
CA ILE A 103 -0.09 -13.19 -13.17
C ILE A 103 1.02 -12.61 -14.03
N GLU A 104 1.07 -13.03 -15.28
CA GLU A 104 1.96 -12.47 -16.30
C GLU A 104 1.14 -11.71 -17.34
N ILE A 105 1.60 -10.51 -17.65
CA ILE A 105 1.03 -9.65 -18.68
C ILE A 105 2.15 -8.97 -19.47
N LYS A 106 1.79 -8.45 -20.62
CA LYS A 106 2.58 -7.47 -21.37
C LYS A 106 2.22 -6.06 -20.88
N LEU A 107 3.21 -5.24 -20.52
CA LEU A 107 3.01 -3.80 -20.30
C LEU A 107 3.34 -3.03 -21.58
N VAL A 108 2.32 -2.55 -22.24
CA VAL A 108 2.47 -1.73 -23.45
C VAL A 108 3.02 -0.36 -23.07
N ALA A 109 3.97 0.12 -23.85
CA ALA A 109 4.60 1.43 -23.65
C ALA A 109 3.55 2.55 -23.55
N GLY A 110 3.64 3.38 -22.52
CA GLY A 110 2.76 4.52 -22.28
C GLY A 110 1.33 4.17 -21.84
N ILE A 111 0.92 2.89 -21.80
CA ILE A 111 -0.46 2.51 -21.45
C ILE A 111 -0.58 2.26 -19.93
N PRO A 112 -1.39 3.07 -19.20
CA PRO A 112 -1.67 2.84 -17.80
C PRO A 112 -2.44 1.54 -17.59
N THR A 113 -1.94 0.67 -16.70
CA THR A 113 -2.54 -0.62 -16.39
C THR A 113 -2.96 -0.66 -14.92
N LYS A 114 -4.21 -1.02 -14.65
CA LYS A 114 -4.72 -1.14 -13.26
C LYS A 114 -4.09 -2.32 -12.56
N TYR A 115 -3.65 -2.10 -11.32
CA TYR A 115 -3.09 -3.10 -10.42
C TYR A 115 -3.68 -2.92 -9.04
N SER A 116 -4.15 -3.99 -8.42
CA SER A 116 -4.76 -3.94 -7.08
C SER A 116 -4.21 -5.06 -6.20
N LEU A 117 -4.03 -4.75 -4.92
CA LEU A 117 -3.85 -5.70 -3.84
C LEU A 117 -5.11 -5.71 -2.98
N MET A 118 -5.65 -6.88 -2.73
CA MET A 118 -6.76 -7.09 -1.79
C MET A 118 -6.22 -7.85 -0.59
N ILE A 119 -6.13 -7.16 0.55
CA ILE A 119 -5.50 -7.64 1.78
C ILE A 119 -6.61 -8.01 2.75
N ALA A 120 -6.67 -9.27 3.15
CA ALA A 120 -7.67 -9.73 4.11
C ALA A 120 -7.19 -9.53 5.55
N ASN A 121 -8.14 -9.52 6.48
CA ASN A 121 -7.94 -9.52 7.93
C ASN A 121 -7.11 -8.34 8.48
N VAL A 122 -7.11 -7.20 7.79
CA VAL A 122 -6.44 -5.99 8.27
C VAL A 122 -7.12 -5.47 9.54
N SER A 123 -6.32 -5.08 10.53
CA SER A 123 -6.81 -4.53 11.79
C SER A 123 -7.75 -3.35 11.55
N GLN A 124 -8.92 -3.38 12.19
CA GLN A 124 -9.88 -2.27 12.10
C GLN A 124 -9.36 -0.98 12.75
N LYS A 125 -8.32 -1.08 13.57
CA LYS A 125 -7.65 0.07 14.20
C LYS A 125 -6.55 0.67 13.31
N ALA A 126 -6.11 -0.05 12.28
CA ALA A 126 -5.10 0.44 11.36
C ALA A 126 -5.62 1.65 10.58
N GLN A 127 -4.84 2.72 10.59
CA GLN A 127 -5.12 3.95 9.85
C GLN A 127 -4.23 4.06 8.61
N TYR A 128 -3.08 3.38 8.61
CA TYR A 128 -2.10 3.42 7.53
C TYR A 128 -1.56 2.03 7.21
N LEU A 129 -1.33 1.79 5.93
CA LEU A 129 -0.34 0.80 5.49
C LEU A 129 1.02 1.53 5.49
N VAL A 130 1.84 1.25 6.51
CA VAL A 130 3.13 1.95 6.69
C VAL A 130 4.18 1.49 5.70
N LEU A 131 4.05 0.26 5.20
CA LEU A 131 4.90 -0.30 4.16
C LEU A 131 4.13 -1.35 3.38
N VAL A 132 4.19 -1.25 2.06
CA VAL A 132 3.74 -2.27 1.11
C VAL A 132 4.92 -2.64 0.22
N GLU A 133 5.24 -3.92 0.17
CA GLU A 133 6.29 -4.50 -0.67
C GLU A 133 5.64 -5.50 -1.64
N PRO A 134 5.09 -5.03 -2.77
CA PRO A 134 4.51 -5.91 -3.77
C PRO A 134 5.60 -6.73 -4.45
N ASP A 135 5.37 -8.01 -4.62
CA ASP A 135 6.30 -8.85 -5.39
C ASP A 135 6.04 -8.69 -6.88
N ILE A 136 6.91 -7.92 -7.50
CA ILE A 136 6.89 -7.63 -8.93
C ILE A 136 8.20 -8.13 -9.55
N TYR A 137 8.09 -8.88 -10.64
CA TYR A 137 9.22 -9.40 -11.38
C TYR A 137 9.16 -8.96 -12.84
N VAL A 138 10.21 -8.28 -13.28
CA VAL A 138 10.35 -7.78 -14.66
C VAL A 138 11.74 -8.12 -15.17
N PRO A 139 11.90 -9.16 -16.00
CA PRO A 139 13.23 -9.56 -16.50
C PRO A 139 14.00 -8.45 -17.20
N ALA A 140 13.29 -7.59 -17.95
CA ALA A 140 13.90 -6.45 -18.64
C ALA A 140 14.40 -5.36 -17.68
N TRP A 141 13.83 -5.26 -16.48
CA TRP A 141 14.15 -4.27 -15.45
C TRP A 141 14.57 -4.95 -14.15
N LYS A 142 15.76 -5.54 -14.15
CA LYS A 142 16.26 -6.32 -13.00
C LYS A 142 16.23 -5.55 -11.67
N THR A 143 16.36 -4.23 -11.73
CA THR A 143 16.32 -3.35 -10.55
C THR A 143 14.93 -3.20 -9.94
N VAL A 144 13.85 -3.52 -10.65
CA VAL A 144 12.48 -3.49 -10.12
C VAL A 144 12.23 -4.66 -9.17
N ASN A 145 12.88 -5.79 -9.43
CA ASN A 145 12.65 -7.02 -8.69
C ASN A 145 12.96 -6.82 -7.20
N SER A 146 11.96 -7.06 -6.34
CA SER A 146 12.04 -6.93 -4.87
C SER A 146 12.44 -5.53 -4.35
N THR A 147 12.38 -4.48 -5.19
CA THR A 147 12.77 -3.11 -4.77
C THR A 147 11.59 -2.17 -4.64
N VAL A 148 10.43 -2.53 -5.19
CA VAL A 148 9.23 -1.68 -5.11
C VAL A 148 8.77 -1.56 -3.67
N LYS A 149 8.71 -0.33 -3.18
CA LYS A 149 8.26 -0.03 -1.82
C LYS A 149 7.32 1.16 -1.84
N ILE A 150 6.19 0.99 -1.17
CA ILE A 150 5.18 2.03 -1.00
C ILE A 150 5.04 2.28 0.49
N ARG A 151 5.11 3.54 0.91
CA ARG A 151 5.05 3.89 2.34
C ARG A 151 3.95 4.90 2.63
N ASN A 152 3.41 4.80 3.84
CA ASN A 152 2.49 5.76 4.44
C ASN A 152 1.20 5.93 3.63
N VAL A 153 0.57 4.84 3.24
CA VAL A 153 -0.70 4.86 2.51
C VAL A 153 -1.85 4.97 3.52
N PRO A 154 -2.62 6.07 3.54
CA PRO A 154 -3.76 6.18 4.44
C PRO A 154 -4.88 5.22 4.02
N ILE A 155 -5.53 4.61 4.99
CA ILE A 155 -6.67 3.72 4.78
C ILE A 155 -7.95 4.54 5.00
N THR A 156 -8.74 4.73 3.94
CA THR A 156 -10.10 5.28 4.06
C THR A 156 -11.06 4.17 4.49
N ARG A 157 -11.87 4.42 5.50
CA ARG A 157 -12.91 3.48 5.96
C ARG A 157 -14.28 4.00 5.61
N GLU A 158 -15.09 3.16 4.99
CA GLU A 158 -16.48 3.40 4.65
C GLU A 158 -17.40 2.80 5.71
#